data_a04b854158a9cde16f7668ae55c15981
#
_entry.id   a04b854158a9cde16f7668ae55c15981
#
_cell.length_a   1.000
_cell.length_b   1.000
_cell.length_c   1.000
_cell.angle_alpha   90.00
_cell.angle_beta   90.00
_cell.angle_gamma   90.00
#
_symmetry.space_group_name_H-M   'P 1'
#
loop_
_entity.id
_entity.type
_entity.pdbx_description
1 polymer ?
#
loop_
_entity_poly.entity_id
_entity_poly.type
_entity_poly.pdbx_seq_one_letter_code
_entity_poly.pdbx_strand_id
1 'polypeptide(L)'
;MRVTSNLVAVPTTVLDARGIAVANLRLEDFELIVDGQTKPISDLSRADTPVRMAMLFDNSGSLMESREFEKRAAVRFFRNVMRPVDQAAIYSVSTDIDLAQPMTSDVVRLQQTIESFAKPEGATSLYDAIFMALNYLRPYAGRRVIVIVSDGRDTTSHYDHDFDNTLQKLLADECQVYVVQTGIYDNANVRDLAAERRMQEFSAQTGGTAYIPRTVDDLDTAFAQISADLAQQYVLSYYPAADKRDGRPHQIVVRVKTPANARVRSRKGFLVKNSDRV
;
A
#
# COMPACT_ATOMS: atom_id res chain seq x y z
N MET A 1 13.37 -26.58 -11.82
CA MET A 1 12.39 -26.64 -10.71
C MET A 1 12.21 -25.23 -10.18
N ARG A 2 11.07 -24.56 -10.43
CA ARG A 2 10.73 -23.31 -9.74
C ARG A 2 10.25 -23.72 -8.35
N VAL A 3 11.06 -23.53 -7.34
CA VAL A 3 10.61 -23.58 -5.95
C VAL A 3 9.73 -22.34 -5.75
N THR A 4 8.43 -22.50 -5.84
CA THR A 4 7.48 -21.49 -5.39
C THR A 4 7.64 -21.41 -3.89
N SER A 5 8.38 -20.42 -3.41
CA SER A 5 8.47 -20.14 -1.98
C SER A 5 7.08 -19.73 -1.50
N ASN A 6 6.45 -20.58 -0.71
CA ASN A 6 5.17 -20.27 -0.04
C ASN A 6 5.38 -19.38 1.20
N LEU A 7 6.46 -18.60 1.20
CA LEU A 7 6.81 -17.68 2.27
C LEU A 7 5.86 -16.49 2.25
N VAL A 8 5.18 -16.23 3.35
CA VAL A 8 4.33 -15.05 3.54
C VAL A 8 5.17 -13.96 4.21
N ALA A 9 5.28 -12.82 3.54
CA ALA A 9 5.89 -11.63 4.09
C ALA A 9 4.85 -10.82 4.88
N VAL A 10 5.22 -10.42 6.11
CA VAL A 10 4.38 -9.65 7.04
C VAL A 10 5.07 -8.32 7.35
N PRO A 11 4.91 -7.29 6.49
CA PRO A 11 5.40 -5.96 6.78
C PRO A 11 4.79 -5.46 8.09
N THR A 12 5.64 -4.98 9.00
CA THR A 12 5.26 -4.61 10.35
C THR A 12 5.91 -3.30 10.75
N THR A 13 5.12 -2.30 11.07
CA THR A 13 5.55 -1.03 11.65
C THR A 13 5.31 -1.07 13.15
N VAL A 14 6.31 -0.72 13.94
CA VAL A 14 6.21 -0.64 15.41
C VAL A 14 6.48 0.79 15.84
N LEU A 15 5.52 1.40 16.51
CA LEU A 15 5.58 2.77 17.00
C LEU A 15 5.51 2.80 18.52
N ASP A 16 6.25 3.71 19.14
CA ASP A 16 6.11 3.98 20.58
C ASP A 16 4.82 4.77 20.88
N ALA A 17 4.58 5.07 22.15
CA ALA A 17 3.41 5.83 22.59
C ALA A 17 3.33 7.24 21.98
N ARG A 18 4.45 7.80 21.52
CA ARG A 18 4.55 9.11 20.85
C ARG A 18 4.42 9.03 19.34
N GLY A 19 4.27 7.81 18.79
CA GLY A 19 4.18 7.57 17.34
C GLY A 19 5.54 7.55 16.64
N ILE A 20 6.64 7.43 17.38
CA ILE A 20 7.99 7.31 16.82
C ILE A 20 8.28 5.84 16.56
N ALA A 21 8.89 5.54 15.41
CA ALA A 21 9.23 4.17 15.06
C ALA A 21 10.27 3.59 16.05
N VAL A 22 9.95 2.40 16.56
CA VAL A 22 10.83 1.65 17.45
C VAL A 22 11.87 0.91 16.60
N ALA A 23 13.11 1.32 16.72
CA ALA A 23 14.23 0.68 16.04
C ALA A 23 14.84 -0.43 16.92
N ASN A 24 15.65 -1.32 16.30
CA ASN A 24 16.48 -2.33 16.96
C ASN A 24 15.73 -3.46 17.66
N LEU A 25 14.48 -3.73 17.31
CA LEU A 25 13.80 -4.95 17.72
C LEU A 25 14.44 -6.17 17.06
N ARG A 26 14.49 -7.27 17.80
CA ARG A 26 14.99 -8.57 17.39
C ARG A 26 13.83 -9.53 17.16
N LEU A 27 14.09 -10.67 16.53
CA LEU A 27 13.09 -11.68 16.23
C LEU A 27 12.34 -12.15 17.49
N GLU A 28 13.03 -12.31 18.61
CA GLU A 28 12.48 -12.71 19.91
C GLU A 28 11.51 -11.70 20.53
N ASP A 29 11.56 -10.44 20.09
CA ASP A 29 10.65 -9.39 20.54
C ASP A 29 9.25 -9.51 19.90
N PHE A 30 9.13 -10.26 18.81
CA PHE A 30 7.89 -10.43 18.07
C PHE A 30 7.18 -11.74 18.42
N GLU A 31 5.86 -11.69 18.37
CA GLU A 31 4.97 -12.84 18.38
C GLU A 31 4.04 -12.77 17.16
N LEU A 32 4.04 -13.84 16.36
CA LEU A 32 3.15 -13.97 15.21
C LEU A 32 2.03 -14.94 15.55
N ILE A 33 0.79 -14.49 15.40
CA ILE A 33 -0.42 -15.27 15.63
C ILE A 33 -1.16 -15.39 14.31
N VAL A 34 -1.48 -16.64 13.94
CA VAL A 34 -2.25 -16.96 12.73
C VAL A 34 -3.48 -17.75 13.15
N ASP A 35 -4.66 -17.28 12.83
CA ASP A 35 -5.97 -17.85 13.23
C ASP A 35 -6.02 -18.20 14.72
N GLY A 36 -5.55 -17.29 15.56
CA GLY A 36 -5.51 -17.44 17.02
C GLY A 36 -4.41 -18.34 17.57
N GLN A 37 -3.52 -18.91 16.74
CA GLN A 37 -2.43 -19.76 17.14
C GLN A 37 -1.08 -19.10 16.92
N THR A 38 -0.21 -19.10 17.95
CA THR A 38 1.19 -18.63 17.80
C THR A 38 1.94 -19.52 16.82
N LYS A 39 2.63 -18.89 15.88
CA LYS A 39 3.42 -19.54 14.82
C LYS A 39 4.86 -19.06 14.85
N PRO A 40 5.82 -19.92 14.48
CA PRO A 40 7.22 -19.52 14.41
C PRO A 40 7.44 -18.50 13.31
N ILE A 41 8.19 -17.45 13.61
CA ILE A 41 8.71 -16.50 12.62
C ILE A 41 9.98 -17.10 12.06
N SER A 42 10.06 -17.26 10.74
CA SER A 42 11.20 -17.92 10.08
C SER A 42 12.37 -16.97 9.88
N ASP A 43 12.09 -15.69 9.66
CA ASP A 43 13.10 -14.67 9.43
C ASP A 43 12.57 -13.28 9.80
N LEU A 44 13.48 -12.39 10.17
CA LEU A 44 13.23 -10.97 10.40
C LEU A 44 14.21 -10.16 9.57
N SER A 45 13.72 -9.49 8.56
CA SER A 45 14.51 -8.51 7.83
C SER A 45 14.04 -7.09 8.15
N ARG A 46 14.92 -6.13 7.93
CA ARG A 46 14.60 -4.70 7.94
C ARG A 46 14.33 -4.24 6.51
N ALA A 47 14.14 -2.96 6.38
CA ALA A 47 13.83 -2.26 5.14
C ALA A 47 14.88 -2.42 3.99
N ASP A 48 15.83 -3.36 4.10
CA ASP A 48 16.83 -3.60 3.06
C ASP A 48 16.25 -4.21 1.77
N THR A 49 15.10 -4.89 1.89
CA THR A 49 14.39 -5.40 0.72
C THR A 49 13.92 -4.24 -0.17
N PRO A 50 14.26 -4.24 -1.47
CA PRO A 50 13.84 -3.20 -2.38
C PRO A 50 12.32 -3.04 -2.45
N VAL A 51 11.85 -1.80 -2.53
CA VAL A 51 10.45 -1.48 -2.77
C VAL A 51 10.18 -1.43 -4.28
N ARG A 52 9.08 -2.05 -4.69
CA ARG A 52 8.51 -1.95 -6.03
C ARG A 52 7.16 -1.27 -5.90
N MET A 53 7.14 0.00 -6.26
CA MET A 53 6.00 0.88 -6.02
C MET A 53 5.22 1.12 -7.29
N ALA A 54 3.88 1.12 -7.19
CA ALA A 54 3.01 1.74 -8.17
C ALA A 54 2.27 2.90 -7.48
N MET A 55 2.44 4.12 -7.98
CA MET A 55 1.62 5.25 -7.59
C MET A 55 0.42 5.32 -8.52
N LEU A 56 -0.78 5.25 -7.97
CA LEU A 56 -2.04 5.49 -8.67
C LEU A 56 -2.44 6.93 -8.38
N PHE A 57 -2.23 7.78 -9.36
CA PHE A 57 -2.49 9.21 -9.24
C PHE A 57 -3.80 9.53 -9.94
N ASP A 58 -4.81 9.88 -9.15
CA ASP A 58 -6.14 10.20 -9.65
C ASP A 58 -6.09 11.48 -10.49
N ASN A 59 -6.54 11.36 -11.72
CA ASN A 59 -6.61 12.44 -12.69
C ASN A 59 -8.06 12.71 -13.14
N SER A 60 -9.03 12.34 -12.29
CA SER A 60 -10.45 12.55 -12.54
C SER A 60 -10.90 13.99 -12.27
N GLY A 61 -12.05 14.35 -12.81
CA GLY A 61 -12.57 15.73 -12.78
C GLY A 61 -12.93 16.27 -11.39
N SER A 62 -13.06 15.41 -10.37
CA SER A 62 -13.39 15.79 -8.99
C SER A 62 -12.27 16.55 -8.26
N LEU A 63 -11.02 16.48 -8.76
CA LEU A 63 -9.82 16.96 -8.07
C LEU A 63 -9.27 18.30 -8.57
N MET A 64 -10.05 19.07 -9.30
CA MET A 64 -9.56 20.30 -9.96
C MET A 64 -8.97 21.34 -9.01
N GLU A 65 -9.51 21.51 -7.80
CA GLU A 65 -9.09 22.56 -6.86
C GLU A 65 -7.82 22.20 -6.10
N SER A 66 -7.59 20.92 -5.78
CA SER A 66 -6.43 20.44 -5.04
C SER A 66 -5.23 20.06 -5.92
N ARG A 67 -5.44 19.96 -7.24
CA ARG A 67 -4.53 19.35 -8.21
C ARG A 67 -3.08 19.79 -8.15
N GLU A 68 -2.83 21.10 -8.23
CA GLU A 68 -1.46 21.64 -8.25
C GLU A 68 -0.72 21.36 -6.94
N PHE A 69 -1.48 21.22 -5.89
CA PHE A 69 -0.93 20.92 -4.60
C PHE A 69 -0.59 19.42 -4.48
N GLU A 70 -1.49 18.54 -4.91
CA GLU A 70 -1.27 17.09 -4.98
C GLU A 70 -0.03 16.76 -5.81
N LYS A 71 0.13 17.39 -6.97
CA LYS A 71 1.31 17.25 -7.83
C LYS A 71 2.59 17.62 -7.07
N ARG A 72 2.62 18.78 -6.41
CA ARG A 72 3.78 19.24 -5.64
C ARG A 72 4.11 18.30 -4.48
N ALA A 73 3.10 17.80 -3.77
CA ALA A 73 3.29 16.86 -2.68
C ALA A 73 3.81 15.50 -3.18
N ALA A 74 3.29 14.97 -4.29
CA ALA A 74 3.74 13.73 -4.91
C ALA A 74 5.19 13.85 -5.45
N VAL A 75 5.56 15.00 -6.04
CA VAL A 75 6.94 15.29 -6.46
C VAL A 75 7.91 15.26 -5.28
N ARG A 76 7.54 15.88 -4.14
CA ARG A 76 8.34 15.83 -2.92
C ARG A 76 8.43 14.45 -2.31
N PHE A 77 7.34 13.69 -2.37
CA PHE A 77 7.31 12.31 -1.91
C PHE A 77 8.38 11.46 -2.61
N PHE A 78 8.44 11.45 -3.93
CA PHE A 78 9.44 10.66 -4.66
C PHE A 78 10.87 11.04 -4.30
N ARG A 79 11.14 12.32 -4.08
CA ARG A 79 12.47 12.78 -3.63
C ARG A 79 12.86 12.20 -2.27
N ASN A 80 11.90 12.05 -1.37
CA ASN A 80 12.16 11.67 0.02
C ASN A 80 12.07 10.16 0.26
N VAL A 81 11.29 9.41 -0.55
CA VAL A 81 11.03 7.98 -0.31
C VAL A 81 11.96 7.06 -1.09
N MET A 82 12.41 7.49 -2.27
CA MET A 82 13.15 6.61 -3.18
C MET A 82 14.60 6.43 -2.74
N ARG A 83 14.94 5.19 -2.39
CA ARG A 83 16.33 4.77 -2.21
C ARG A 83 16.90 4.28 -3.56
N PRO A 84 18.22 4.24 -3.74
CA PRO A 84 18.84 3.78 -5.00
C PRO A 84 18.41 2.38 -5.46
N VAL A 85 18.00 1.52 -4.52
CA VAL A 85 17.54 0.13 -4.79
C VAL A 85 16.05 0.03 -5.10
N ASP A 86 15.28 1.09 -4.83
CA ASP A 86 13.84 1.13 -5.03
C ASP A 86 13.49 1.52 -6.47
N GLN A 87 12.33 1.10 -6.93
CA GLN A 87 11.78 1.50 -8.22
C GLN A 87 10.31 1.81 -8.09
N ALA A 88 9.85 2.76 -8.89
CA ALA A 88 8.44 3.15 -8.92
C ALA A 88 7.93 3.27 -10.36
N ALA A 89 6.64 2.99 -10.52
CA ALA A 89 5.85 3.27 -11.71
C ALA A 89 4.73 4.25 -11.34
N ILE A 90 4.22 5.01 -12.30
CA ILE A 90 3.13 5.96 -12.09
C ILE A 90 2.02 5.66 -13.08
N TYR A 91 0.82 5.52 -12.55
CA TYR A 91 -0.42 5.45 -13.32
C TYR A 91 -1.20 6.76 -13.20
N SER A 92 -1.68 7.26 -14.32
CA SER A 92 -2.73 8.27 -14.37
C SER A 92 -4.08 7.55 -14.38
N VAL A 93 -4.92 7.83 -13.40
CA VAL A 93 -6.21 7.15 -13.21
C VAL A 93 -7.34 8.13 -13.48
N SER A 94 -8.15 7.83 -14.49
CA SER A 94 -9.42 8.50 -14.79
C SER A 94 -10.41 7.45 -15.30
N THR A 95 -11.26 7.77 -16.25
CA THR A 95 -12.05 6.76 -17.00
C THR A 95 -11.13 5.76 -17.67
N ASP A 96 -10.06 6.27 -18.29
CA ASP A 96 -8.95 5.47 -18.84
C ASP A 96 -7.80 5.42 -17.83
N ILE A 97 -7.04 4.35 -17.88
CA ILE A 97 -5.90 4.11 -16.99
C ILE A 97 -4.63 4.01 -17.83
N ASP A 98 -3.74 4.96 -17.66
CA ASP A 98 -2.49 5.03 -18.39
C ASP A 98 -1.28 4.74 -17.49
N LEU A 99 -0.40 3.84 -17.94
CA LEU A 99 0.93 3.71 -17.36
C LEU A 99 1.81 4.87 -17.82
N ALA A 100 1.68 6.01 -17.14
CA ALA A 100 2.34 7.25 -17.51
C ALA A 100 3.87 7.19 -17.38
N GLN A 101 4.36 6.44 -16.36
CA GLN A 101 5.78 6.16 -16.20
C GLN A 101 5.99 4.69 -15.85
N PRO A 102 6.63 3.90 -16.74
CA PRO A 102 7.07 2.54 -16.41
C PRO A 102 8.09 2.53 -15.28
N MET A 103 8.27 1.34 -14.66
CA MET A 103 9.15 1.13 -13.52
C MET A 103 10.54 1.73 -13.72
N THR A 104 10.94 2.63 -12.83
CA THR A 104 12.24 3.31 -12.85
C THR A 104 12.73 3.65 -11.44
N SER A 105 14.04 3.77 -11.27
CA SER A 105 14.68 4.36 -10.09
C SER A 105 15.03 5.84 -10.28
N ASP A 106 14.79 6.38 -11.47
CA ASP A 106 15.09 7.77 -11.83
C ASP A 106 14.02 8.70 -11.24
N VAL A 107 14.36 9.33 -10.12
CA VAL A 107 13.47 10.25 -9.39
C VAL A 107 13.09 11.46 -10.26
N VAL A 108 13.99 11.93 -11.12
CA VAL A 108 13.72 13.09 -11.98
C VAL A 108 12.62 12.76 -12.99
N ARG A 109 12.67 11.57 -13.59
CA ARG A 109 11.62 11.11 -14.51
C ARG A 109 10.27 10.97 -13.81
N LEU A 110 10.25 10.42 -12.59
CA LEU A 110 9.02 10.31 -11.80
C LEU A 110 8.41 11.68 -11.52
N GLN A 111 9.24 12.66 -11.15
CA GLN A 111 8.80 14.03 -10.88
C GLN A 111 8.26 14.71 -12.15
N GLN A 112 9.00 14.63 -13.26
CA GLN A 112 8.58 15.20 -14.54
C GLN A 112 7.25 14.61 -15.03
N THR A 113 7.04 13.31 -14.83
CA THR A 113 5.77 12.66 -15.20
C THR A 113 4.61 13.24 -14.41
N ILE A 114 4.73 13.40 -13.08
CA ILE A 114 3.68 14.04 -12.28
C ILE A 114 3.44 15.49 -12.72
N GLU A 115 4.50 16.25 -12.98
CA GLU A 115 4.40 17.63 -13.42
C GLU A 115 3.72 17.75 -14.79
N SER A 116 3.91 16.77 -15.68
CA SER A 116 3.35 16.77 -17.03
C SER A 116 1.85 16.44 -17.11
N PHE A 117 1.24 15.93 -16.01
CA PHE A 117 -0.17 15.58 -16.04
C PHE A 117 -1.05 16.77 -16.42
N ALA A 118 -1.90 16.55 -17.39
CA ALA A 118 -2.87 17.52 -17.90
C ALA A 118 -3.96 17.84 -16.86
N LYS A 119 -4.88 18.72 -17.25
CA LYS A 119 -6.07 19.05 -16.46
C LYS A 119 -6.87 17.78 -16.14
N PRO A 120 -7.31 17.58 -14.88
CA PRO A 120 -8.14 16.44 -14.51
C PRO A 120 -9.47 16.44 -15.25
N GLU A 121 -9.87 15.25 -15.73
CA GLU A 121 -11.16 15.08 -16.43
C GLU A 121 -11.64 13.61 -16.36
N GLY A 122 -12.92 13.40 -16.63
CA GLY A 122 -13.53 12.08 -16.67
C GLY A 122 -13.95 11.54 -15.30
N ALA A 123 -14.34 10.27 -15.30
CA ALA A 123 -14.72 9.47 -14.14
C ALA A 123 -13.48 8.77 -13.55
N THR A 124 -13.66 7.88 -12.58
CA THR A 124 -12.54 7.17 -11.91
C THR A 124 -12.73 5.67 -11.97
N SER A 125 -11.78 4.94 -12.58
CA SER A 125 -11.69 3.47 -12.61
C SER A 125 -10.61 2.99 -11.62
N LEU A 126 -10.82 3.27 -10.32
CA LEU A 126 -9.79 3.07 -9.29
C LEU A 126 -9.47 1.58 -9.05
N TYR A 127 -10.50 0.72 -8.99
CA TYR A 127 -10.27 -0.71 -8.76
C TYR A 127 -9.61 -1.37 -9.96
N ASP A 128 -9.98 -0.99 -11.18
CA ASP A 128 -9.29 -1.43 -12.39
C ASP A 128 -7.81 -1.04 -12.35
N ALA A 129 -7.50 0.17 -11.91
CA ALA A 129 -6.11 0.64 -11.76
C ALA A 129 -5.33 -0.18 -10.73
N ILE A 130 -5.96 -0.57 -9.61
CA ILE A 130 -5.35 -1.47 -8.62
C ILE A 130 -5.04 -2.83 -9.27
N PHE A 131 -5.98 -3.43 -10.01
CA PHE A 131 -5.76 -4.70 -10.72
C PHE A 131 -4.63 -4.61 -11.73
N MET A 132 -4.58 -3.55 -12.53
CA MET A 132 -3.51 -3.30 -13.49
C MET A 132 -2.15 -3.17 -12.80
N ALA A 133 -2.07 -2.38 -11.73
CA ALA A 133 -0.85 -2.19 -10.96
C ALA A 133 -0.36 -3.50 -10.31
N LEU A 134 -1.25 -4.32 -9.74
CA LEU A 134 -0.92 -5.62 -9.17
C LEU A 134 -0.34 -6.57 -10.21
N ASN A 135 -0.97 -6.66 -11.39
CA ASN A 135 -0.47 -7.48 -12.49
C ASN A 135 0.90 -6.99 -12.99
N TYR A 136 1.08 -5.67 -13.07
CA TYR A 136 2.35 -5.05 -13.46
C TYR A 136 3.46 -5.30 -12.45
N LEU A 137 3.17 -5.22 -11.15
CA LEU A 137 4.15 -5.43 -10.07
C LEU A 137 4.55 -6.90 -9.88
N ARG A 138 3.73 -7.85 -10.33
CA ARG A 138 3.94 -9.30 -10.09
C ARG A 138 5.31 -9.84 -10.51
N PRO A 139 5.88 -9.49 -11.67
CA PRO A 139 7.19 -10.01 -12.10
C PRO A 139 8.38 -9.40 -11.33
N TYR A 140 8.18 -8.31 -10.61
CA TYR A 140 9.27 -7.62 -9.92
C TYR A 140 9.50 -8.21 -8.53
N ALA A 141 10.75 -8.59 -8.25
CA ALA A 141 11.15 -9.05 -6.92
C ALA A 141 11.28 -7.87 -5.96
N GLY A 142 10.84 -8.05 -4.71
CA GLY A 142 10.87 -7.02 -3.67
C GLY A 142 9.53 -6.84 -2.96
N ARG A 143 9.45 -5.83 -2.10
CA ARG A 143 8.21 -5.46 -1.41
C ARG A 143 7.31 -4.69 -2.39
N ARG A 144 6.13 -5.22 -2.65
CA ARG A 144 5.14 -4.59 -3.53
C ARG A 144 4.31 -3.58 -2.74
N VAL A 145 4.27 -2.36 -3.23
CA VAL A 145 3.57 -1.24 -2.60
C VAL A 145 2.73 -0.51 -3.64
N ILE A 146 1.48 -0.26 -3.31
CA ILE A 146 0.63 0.67 -4.06
C ILE A 146 0.41 1.91 -3.19
N VAL A 147 0.66 3.08 -3.77
CA VAL A 147 0.34 4.38 -3.17
C VAL A 147 -0.79 5.00 -3.98
N ILE A 148 -1.95 5.11 -3.36
CA ILE A 148 -3.15 5.71 -3.99
C ILE A 148 -3.22 7.17 -3.56
N VAL A 149 -3.30 8.07 -4.54
CA VAL A 149 -3.52 9.52 -4.34
C VAL A 149 -4.84 9.84 -5.04
N SER A 150 -5.95 9.87 -4.30
CA SER A 150 -7.32 9.94 -4.85
C SER A 150 -8.31 10.36 -3.77
N ASP A 151 -9.49 10.82 -4.15
CA ASP A 151 -10.63 10.98 -3.24
C ASP A 151 -11.26 9.63 -2.82
N GLY A 152 -10.80 8.53 -3.43
CA GLY A 152 -11.17 7.15 -3.11
C GLY A 152 -12.46 6.68 -3.78
N ARG A 153 -13.09 7.49 -4.62
CA ARG A 153 -14.27 7.08 -5.39
C ARG A 153 -13.87 6.15 -6.53
N ASP A 154 -14.69 5.14 -6.74
CA ASP A 154 -14.68 4.29 -7.92
C ASP A 154 -16.04 4.40 -8.61
N THR A 155 -16.06 4.77 -9.87
CA THR A 155 -17.29 5.08 -10.57
C THR A 155 -17.48 4.29 -11.87
N THR A 156 -16.40 3.76 -12.43
CA THR A 156 -16.41 3.15 -13.77
C THR A 156 -15.61 1.88 -13.91
N SER A 157 -15.09 1.31 -12.82
CA SER A 157 -14.40 0.03 -12.88
C SER A 157 -15.31 -1.11 -13.34
N HIS A 158 -14.70 -2.13 -13.94
CA HIS A 158 -15.41 -3.32 -14.38
C HIS A 158 -16.16 -4.00 -13.22
N TYR A 159 -17.32 -4.56 -13.47
CA TYR A 159 -18.20 -5.13 -12.43
C TYR A 159 -17.55 -6.27 -11.62
N ASP A 160 -16.58 -7.00 -12.20
CA ASP A 160 -15.80 -8.03 -11.50
C ASP A 160 -14.69 -7.45 -10.60
N HIS A 161 -14.39 -6.17 -10.73
CA HIS A 161 -13.40 -5.46 -9.91
C HIS A 161 -14.11 -4.66 -8.81
N ASP A 162 -14.90 -5.34 -8.00
CA ASP A 162 -15.54 -4.76 -6.82
C ASP A 162 -14.56 -4.67 -5.64
N PHE A 163 -15.04 -4.14 -4.52
CA PHE A 163 -14.25 -3.98 -3.30
C PHE A 163 -13.71 -5.32 -2.77
N ASP A 164 -14.54 -6.35 -2.71
CA ASP A 164 -14.17 -7.65 -2.13
C ASP A 164 -13.15 -8.39 -2.99
N ASN A 165 -13.35 -8.42 -4.30
CA ASN A 165 -12.42 -9.02 -5.26
C ASN A 165 -11.08 -8.27 -5.27
N THR A 166 -11.13 -6.94 -5.17
CA THR A 166 -9.92 -6.10 -5.10
C THR A 166 -9.13 -6.38 -3.82
N LEU A 167 -9.81 -6.46 -2.67
CA LEU A 167 -9.16 -6.78 -1.41
C LEU A 167 -8.53 -8.18 -1.42
N GLN A 168 -9.26 -9.18 -1.90
CA GLN A 168 -8.73 -10.54 -2.02
C GLN A 168 -7.48 -10.59 -2.91
N LYS A 169 -7.48 -9.86 -4.02
CA LYS A 169 -6.32 -9.80 -4.92
C LYS A 169 -5.13 -9.10 -4.28
N LEU A 170 -5.36 -8.00 -3.56
CA LEU A 170 -4.31 -7.31 -2.78
C LEU A 170 -3.64 -8.24 -1.76
N LEU A 171 -4.44 -9.02 -1.04
CA LEU A 171 -3.96 -9.99 -0.06
C LEU A 171 -3.21 -11.16 -0.72
N ALA A 172 -3.72 -11.68 -1.84
CA ALA A 172 -3.12 -12.79 -2.58
C ALA A 172 -1.78 -12.41 -3.26
N ASP A 173 -1.69 -11.18 -3.76
CA ASP A 173 -0.47 -10.65 -4.40
C ASP A 173 0.50 -10.03 -3.36
N GLU A 174 0.18 -10.10 -2.06
CA GLU A 174 1.00 -9.59 -0.95
C GLU A 174 1.41 -8.12 -1.13
N CYS A 175 0.51 -7.30 -1.64
CA CYS A 175 0.75 -5.90 -1.91
C CYS A 175 0.29 -5.02 -0.75
N GLN A 176 1.16 -4.16 -0.27
CA GLN A 176 0.84 -3.19 0.78
C GLN A 176 0.25 -1.92 0.16
N VAL A 177 -0.84 -1.41 0.73
CA VAL A 177 -1.54 -0.23 0.22
C VAL A 177 -1.42 0.94 1.18
N TYR A 178 -0.91 2.06 0.68
CA TYR A 178 -1.00 3.37 1.32
C TYR A 178 -1.97 4.23 0.54
N VAL A 179 -2.76 5.00 1.25
CA VAL A 179 -3.71 5.94 0.64
C VAL A 179 -3.44 7.34 1.17
N VAL A 180 -3.38 8.30 0.27
CA VAL A 180 -3.45 9.72 0.57
C VAL A 180 -4.74 10.22 -0.06
N GLN A 181 -5.75 10.42 0.79
CA GLN A 181 -7.06 10.87 0.32
C GLN A 181 -7.05 12.37 0.09
N THR A 182 -7.33 12.78 -1.13
CA THR A 182 -7.10 14.17 -1.58
C THR A 182 -8.35 15.03 -1.69
N GLY A 183 -9.51 14.47 -1.45
CA GLY A 183 -10.75 15.24 -1.37
C GLY A 183 -10.75 16.18 -0.18
N ILE A 184 -10.19 17.38 -0.34
CA ILE A 184 -10.30 18.47 0.66
C ILE A 184 -11.68 19.07 0.50
N TYR A 185 -12.60 18.66 1.35
CA TYR A 185 -13.95 19.19 1.33
C TYR A 185 -14.12 20.21 2.46
N ASP A 186 -14.34 21.46 2.10
CA ASP A 186 -14.75 22.50 3.04
C ASP A 186 -16.12 22.21 3.67
N ASN A 187 -16.87 21.28 3.09
CA ASN A 187 -18.21 20.94 3.52
C ASN A 187 -18.35 19.43 3.76
N ALA A 188 -18.57 19.03 5.01
CA ALA A 188 -18.77 17.64 5.43
C ALA A 188 -19.91 16.90 4.68
N ASN A 189 -20.85 17.63 4.08
CA ASN A 189 -21.97 17.04 3.35
C ASN A 189 -21.57 16.48 1.96
N VAL A 190 -20.37 16.79 1.47
CA VAL A 190 -19.86 16.33 0.15
C VAL A 190 -18.92 15.14 0.31
N ARG A 191 -18.51 14.81 1.54
CA ARG A 191 -17.56 13.74 1.86
C ARG A 191 -18.19 12.37 1.63
N ASP A 192 -17.54 11.55 0.79
CA ASP A 192 -17.95 10.17 0.57
C ASP A 192 -17.37 9.24 1.64
N LEU A 193 -18.11 9.07 2.74
CA LEU A 193 -17.69 8.22 3.86
C LEU A 193 -17.57 6.73 3.48
N ALA A 194 -18.28 6.28 2.46
CA ALA A 194 -18.18 4.90 2.00
C ALA A 194 -16.86 4.67 1.25
N ALA A 195 -16.50 5.57 0.35
CA ALA A 195 -15.21 5.54 -0.35
C ALA A 195 -14.05 5.62 0.65
N GLU A 196 -14.13 6.53 1.60
CA GLU A 196 -13.13 6.66 2.66
C GLU A 196 -12.94 5.37 3.46
N ARG A 197 -14.02 4.74 3.91
CA ARG A 197 -13.96 3.46 4.66
C ARG A 197 -13.34 2.34 3.84
N ARG A 198 -13.64 2.24 2.55
CA ARG A 198 -13.05 1.25 1.64
C ARG A 198 -11.53 1.45 1.51
N MET A 199 -11.09 2.69 1.36
CA MET A 199 -9.65 3.02 1.29
C MET A 199 -8.93 2.73 2.61
N GLN A 200 -9.55 3.06 3.74
CA GLN A 200 -9.05 2.70 5.07
C GLN A 200 -8.94 1.19 5.25
N GLU A 201 -9.92 0.42 4.76
CA GLU A 201 -9.92 -1.03 4.86
C GLU A 201 -8.83 -1.66 3.99
N PHE A 202 -8.64 -1.24 2.74
CA PHE A 202 -7.53 -1.71 1.90
C PHE A 202 -6.19 -1.51 2.61
N SER A 203 -5.95 -0.32 3.15
CA SER A 203 -4.72 -0.01 3.87
C SER A 203 -4.57 -0.87 5.12
N ALA A 204 -5.61 -0.95 5.96
CA ALA A 204 -5.57 -1.67 7.23
C ALA A 204 -5.34 -3.18 7.04
N GLN A 205 -5.98 -3.80 6.04
CA GLN A 205 -5.86 -5.22 5.77
C GLN A 205 -4.48 -5.59 5.20
N THR A 206 -3.88 -4.68 4.43
CA THR A 206 -2.57 -4.91 3.79
C THR A 206 -1.38 -4.44 4.62
N GLY A 207 -1.61 -3.79 5.77
CA GLY A 207 -0.57 -3.31 6.69
C GLY A 207 -0.01 -1.92 6.36
N GLY A 208 -0.65 -1.20 5.44
CA GLY A 208 -0.37 0.21 5.18
C GLY A 208 -1.20 1.16 6.04
N THR A 209 -1.40 2.37 5.55
CA THR A 209 -2.17 3.42 6.24
C THR A 209 -2.91 4.30 5.23
N ALA A 210 -4.13 4.69 5.57
CA ALA A 210 -4.86 5.74 4.88
C ALA A 210 -4.69 7.06 5.65
N TYR A 211 -4.24 8.07 4.97
CA TYR A 211 -4.12 9.44 5.45
C TYR A 211 -5.23 10.28 4.83
N ILE A 212 -5.93 11.03 5.68
CA ILE A 212 -7.05 11.88 5.28
C ILE A 212 -6.67 13.32 5.64
N PRO A 213 -5.85 13.98 4.82
CA PRO A 213 -5.44 15.36 5.05
C PRO A 213 -6.67 16.27 4.99
N ARG A 214 -6.73 17.20 5.93
CA ARG A 214 -7.77 18.23 5.99
C ARG A 214 -7.31 19.55 5.42
N THR A 215 -6.00 19.72 5.35
CA THR A 215 -5.34 20.90 4.83
C THR A 215 -4.26 20.49 3.82
N VAL A 216 -3.80 21.47 3.10
CA VAL A 216 -2.70 21.36 2.16
C VAL A 216 -1.40 20.91 2.85
N ASP A 217 -1.11 21.41 4.04
CA ASP A 217 0.10 21.05 4.79
C ASP A 217 0.05 19.60 5.32
N ASP A 218 -1.16 19.06 5.54
CA ASP A 218 -1.35 17.67 5.95
C ASP A 218 -0.92 16.67 4.86
N LEU A 219 -0.98 17.05 3.57
CA LEU A 219 -0.52 16.19 2.47
C LEU A 219 0.97 15.90 2.53
N ASP A 220 1.79 16.94 2.79
CA ASP A 220 3.22 16.75 2.96
C ASP A 220 3.52 15.85 4.17
N THR A 221 2.79 16.05 5.25
CA THR A 221 2.88 15.21 6.44
C THR A 221 2.52 13.77 6.14
N ALA A 222 1.44 13.51 5.39
CA ALA A 222 1.02 12.18 4.99
C ALA A 222 2.12 11.47 4.16
N PHE A 223 2.67 12.13 3.16
CA PHE A 223 3.74 11.56 2.35
C PHE A 223 5.05 11.35 3.15
N ALA A 224 5.40 12.25 4.07
CA ALA A 224 6.55 12.08 4.95
C ALA A 224 6.37 10.85 5.87
N GLN A 225 5.16 10.63 6.38
CA GLN A 225 4.86 9.46 7.20
C GLN A 225 4.93 8.14 6.40
N ILE A 226 4.45 8.11 5.16
CA ILE A 226 4.60 6.93 4.28
C ILE A 226 6.08 6.65 4.06
N SER A 227 6.89 7.68 3.79
CA SER A 227 8.34 7.53 3.61
C SER A 227 9.02 6.95 4.85
N ALA A 228 8.68 7.46 6.03
CA ALA A 228 9.20 6.95 7.31
C ALA A 228 8.79 5.49 7.54
N ASP A 229 7.54 5.14 7.28
CA ASP A 229 7.06 3.76 7.38
C ASP A 229 7.86 2.82 6.49
N LEU A 230 8.00 3.15 5.20
CA LEU A 230 8.70 2.29 4.24
C LEU A 230 10.18 2.12 4.58
N ALA A 231 10.83 3.14 5.17
CA ALA A 231 12.22 3.11 5.57
C ALA A 231 12.50 2.36 6.87
N GLN A 232 11.52 2.29 7.80
CA GLN A 232 11.73 1.77 9.16
C GLN A 232 10.97 0.49 9.46
N GLN A 233 10.29 -0.07 8.48
CA GLN A 233 9.45 -1.25 8.61
C GLN A 233 10.27 -2.51 8.81
N TYR A 234 9.80 -3.39 9.71
CA TYR A 234 10.25 -4.77 9.80
C TYR A 234 9.48 -5.64 8.81
N VAL A 235 10.08 -6.67 8.29
CA VAL A 235 9.43 -7.70 7.49
C VAL A 235 9.63 -9.04 8.18
N LEU A 236 8.55 -9.55 8.78
CA LEU A 236 8.54 -10.90 9.34
C LEU A 236 8.25 -11.89 8.23
N SER A 237 8.93 -13.02 8.24
CA SER A 237 8.71 -14.09 7.27
C SER A 237 8.09 -15.31 7.97
N TYR A 238 7.07 -15.91 7.34
CA TYR A 238 6.33 -17.03 7.89
C TYR A 238 6.03 -18.06 6.80
N TYR A 239 6.24 -19.34 7.10
CA TYR A 239 5.84 -20.46 6.23
C TYR A 239 4.51 -21.02 6.70
N PRO A 240 3.39 -20.79 5.99
CA PRO A 240 2.12 -21.39 6.34
C PRO A 240 2.15 -22.91 6.17
N ALA A 241 1.55 -23.62 7.13
CA ALA A 241 1.35 -25.05 7.03
C ALA A 241 0.44 -25.42 5.85
N ALA A 242 0.46 -26.68 5.43
CA ALA A 242 -0.27 -27.10 4.22
C ALA A 242 -1.78 -26.85 4.30
N ASP A 243 -2.37 -26.99 5.50
CA ASP A 243 -3.79 -26.72 5.75
C ASP A 243 -4.20 -25.25 5.62
N LYS A 244 -3.21 -24.32 5.63
CA LYS A 244 -3.41 -22.87 5.44
C LYS A 244 -3.19 -22.41 4.01
N ARG A 245 -3.00 -23.34 3.08
CA ARG A 245 -2.83 -23.07 1.64
C ARG A 245 -4.08 -23.46 0.87
N ASP A 246 -5.24 -23.16 1.44
CA ASP A 246 -6.54 -23.59 0.95
C ASP A 246 -7.24 -22.57 0.03
N GLY A 247 -6.58 -21.43 -0.22
CA GLY A 247 -7.11 -20.34 -1.02
C GLY A 247 -8.10 -19.46 -0.26
N ARG A 248 -8.20 -19.60 1.05
CA ARG A 248 -9.04 -18.77 1.91
C ARG A 248 -8.23 -17.71 2.62
N PRO A 249 -8.81 -16.58 2.99
CA PRO A 249 -8.16 -15.60 3.85
C PRO A 249 -7.92 -16.17 5.25
N HIS A 250 -6.71 -16.02 5.75
CA HIS A 250 -6.28 -16.36 7.11
C HIS A 250 -5.92 -15.10 7.88
N GLN A 251 -6.30 -15.02 9.14
CA GLN A 251 -6.03 -13.87 9.98
C GLN A 251 -4.59 -13.86 10.50
N ILE A 252 -3.96 -12.69 10.47
CA ILE A 252 -2.66 -12.44 11.08
C ILE A 252 -2.79 -11.38 12.17
N VAL A 253 -2.12 -11.63 13.30
CA VAL A 253 -1.90 -10.63 14.34
C VAL A 253 -0.42 -10.69 14.73
N VAL A 254 0.23 -9.53 14.71
CA VAL A 254 1.60 -9.38 15.21
C VAL A 254 1.55 -8.63 16.55
N ARG A 255 2.24 -9.15 17.54
CA ARG A 255 2.45 -8.49 18.83
C ARG A 255 3.93 -8.24 19.05
N VAL A 256 4.25 -7.25 19.85
CA VAL A 256 5.60 -6.94 20.31
C VAL A 256 5.63 -7.00 21.83
N LYS A 257 6.61 -7.71 22.38
CA LYS A 257 6.75 -7.91 23.82
C LYS A 257 7.28 -6.67 24.52
N THR A 258 8.17 -5.95 23.85
CA THR A 258 8.84 -4.75 24.37
C THR A 258 9.01 -3.70 23.28
N PRO A 259 8.64 -2.41 23.52
CA PRO A 259 8.01 -1.89 24.73
C PRO A 259 6.53 -2.27 24.85
N ALA A 260 6.03 -2.44 26.06
CA ALA A 260 4.67 -2.93 26.35
C ALA A 260 3.55 -2.05 25.77
N ASN A 261 3.81 -0.75 25.52
CA ASN A 261 2.86 0.21 24.97
C ASN A 261 3.09 0.49 23.47
N ALA A 262 3.82 -0.38 22.78
CA ALA A 262 4.02 -0.24 21.35
C ALA A 262 2.71 -0.40 20.57
N ARG A 263 2.51 0.48 19.59
CA ARG A 263 1.47 0.31 18.57
C ARG A 263 2.04 -0.47 17.40
N VAL A 264 1.46 -1.62 17.12
CA VAL A 264 1.90 -2.48 16.02
C VAL A 264 0.90 -2.37 14.88
N ARG A 265 1.40 -2.10 13.69
CA ARG A 265 0.64 -2.13 12.45
C ARG A 265 1.27 -3.13 11.51
N SER A 266 0.50 -4.12 11.10
CA SER A 266 0.90 -5.15 10.15
C SER A 266 -0.28 -5.51 9.26
N ARG A 267 -0.03 -6.26 8.18
CA ARG A 267 -1.13 -6.87 7.44
C ARG A 267 -1.98 -7.73 8.36
N LYS A 268 -3.30 -7.70 8.17
CA LYS A 268 -4.25 -8.44 9.02
C LYS A 268 -4.60 -9.82 8.49
N GLY A 269 -4.23 -10.12 7.25
CA GLY A 269 -4.52 -11.41 6.64
C GLY A 269 -3.56 -11.78 5.51
N PHE A 270 -3.61 -13.03 5.11
CA PHE A 270 -2.97 -13.54 3.89
C PHE A 270 -3.87 -14.57 3.22
N LEU A 271 -3.59 -14.81 1.95
CA LEU A 271 -4.26 -15.82 1.15
C LEU A 271 -3.20 -16.54 0.31
N VAL A 272 -3.04 -17.84 0.52
CA VAL A 272 -2.12 -18.67 -0.28
C VAL A 272 -2.93 -19.73 -1.01
N LYS A 273 -2.88 -19.70 -2.33
CA LYS A 273 -3.48 -20.74 -3.17
C LYS A 273 -2.62 -21.99 -3.14
N ASN A 274 -3.25 -23.16 -3.09
CA ASN A 274 -2.56 -24.43 -3.25
C ASN A 274 -1.98 -24.49 -4.67
N SER A 275 -0.68 -24.64 -4.80
CA SER A 275 0.00 -24.78 -6.08
C SER A 275 -0.32 -26.10 -6.81
N ASP A 276 -1.01 -27.03 -6.15
CA ASP A 276 -1.27 -28.39 -6.64
C ASP A 276 -2.60 -28.52 -7.39
N ARG A 277 -3.32 -27.41 -7.64
CA ARG A 277 -4.52 -27.37 -8.47
C ARG A 277 -4.31 -26.50 -9.70
N VAL A 278 -3.52 -26.97 -10.64
CA VAL A 278 -3.50 -26.55 -12.06
C VAL A 278 -3.81 -27.75 -12.92
#